data_638cb34b6e232cfcbb54f91846aa9262
#
_entry.id   638cb34b6e232cfcbb54f91846aa9262
#
_cell.length_a   1.000
_cell.length_b   1.000
_cell.length_c   1.000
_cell.angle_alpha   90.00
_cell.angle_beta   90.00
_cell.angle_gamma   90.00
#
_symmetry.space_group_name_H-M   'P 1'
#
loop_
_entity.id
_entity.type
_entity.pdbx_description
1 polymer ?
#
loop_
_entity_poly.entity_id
_entity_poly.type
_entity_poly.pdbx_seq_one_letter_code
_entity_poly.pdbx_strand_id
1 'polypeptide(L)'
;MKKYFAKIIASDNEGLRMISACCSGAKVKIANMKYLKSNKIFLLFLERKNHENDSSKKKINSICKFDFIDEVKSKNIDQKEHDLLLELIAIDYLKNKDDYEINIIFNNNAQIVLKTEIIEVKLEDQSEVK
;
A
#
# COMPACT_ATOMS: atom_id res chain seq x y z
N MET A 1 6.25 25.18 12.99
CA MET A 1 7.02 24.27 12.12
C MET A 1 6.09 23.62 11.11
N LYS A 2 6.42 23.74 9.84
CA LYS A 2 5.64 23.11 8.80
C LYS A 2 5.88 21.60 8.79
N LYS A 3 4.80 20.84 8.81
CA LYS A 3 4.85 19.39 8.62
C LYS A 3 4.46 19.10 7.18
N TYR A 4 5.31 18.37 6.48
CA TYR A 4 5.04 18.00 5.11
C TYR A 4 4.47 16.58 5.08
N PHE A 5 3.22 16.47 4.67
CA PHE A 5 2.58 15.19 4.45
C PHE A 5 2.47 14.94 2.95
N ALA A 6 2.88 13.77 2.52
CA ALA A 6 2.79 13.41 1.12
C ALA A 6 1.36 13.04 0.74
N LYS A 7 0.98 13.44 -0.46
CA LYS A 7 -0.23 12.95 -1.11
C LYS A 7 0.15 12.65 -2.56
N ILE A 8 0.18 11.37 -2.90
CA ILE A 8 0.61 10.91 -4.22
C ILE A 8 -0.54 10.15 -4.86
N ILE A 9 -0.86 10.53 -6.09
CA ILE A 9 -1.88 9.85 -6.89
C ILE A 9 -1.18 9.22 -8.08
N ALA A 10 -1.36 7.91 -8.25
CA ALA A 10 -0.76 7.14 -9.33
C ALA A 10 -1.83 6.57 -10.24
N SER A 11 -1.70 6.82 -11.52
CA SER A 11 -2.54 6.21 -12.56
C SER A 11 -1.69 5.55 -13.64
N ASP A 12 -0.38 5.54 -13.46
CA ASP A 12 0.57 4.97 -14.41
C ASP A 12 1.73 4.28 -13.68
N ASN A 13 2.65 3.73 -14.46
CA ASN A 13 3.81 3.01 -13.95
C ASN A 13 4.72 3.89 -13.09
N GLU A 14 4.99 5.10 -13.54
CA GLU A 14 5.89 6.00 -12.84
C GLU A 14 5.33 6.40 -11.48
N GLY A 15 4.04 6.77 -11.44
CA GLY A 15 3.37 7.10 -10.19
C GLY A 15 3.34 5.93 -9.23
N LEU A 16 3.08 4.73 -9.73
CA LEU A 16 3.06 3.53 -8.89
C LEU A 16 4.44 3.22 -8.31
N ARG A 17 5.50 3.43 -9.09
CA ARG A 17 6.87 3.28 -8.59
C ARG A 17 7.19 4.27 -7.48
N MET A 18 6.70 5.49 -7.58
CA MET A 18 6.87 6.49 -6.51
C MET A 18 6.19 6.03 -5.22
N ILE A 19 4.96 5.55 -5.32
CA ILE A 19 4.24 5.03 -4.16
C ILE A 19 4.97 3.83 -3.58
N SER A 20 5.43 2.91 -4.43
CA SER A 20 6.18 1.74 -3.99
C SER A 20 7.44 2.15 -3.22
N ALA A 21 8.18 3.13 -3.74
CA ALA A 21 9.39 3.62 -3.07
C ALA A 21 9.08 4.25 -1.72
N CYS A 22 8.01 5.03 -1.63
CA CYS A 22 7.59 5.65 -0.38
C CYS A 22 7.15 4.64 0.66
N CYS A 23 6.56 3.53 0.22
CA CYS A 23 6.03 2.50 1.12
C CYS A 23 7.02 1.40 1.45
N SER A 24 8.18 1.33 0.76
CA SER A 24 9.18 0.29 1.00
C SER A 24 9.68 0.35 2.45
N GLY A 25 9.62 -0.77 3.15
CA GLY A 25 9.98 -0.85 4.56
C GLY A 25 8.85 -0.50 5.52
N ALA A 26 7.68 -0.11 5.01
CA ALA A 26 6.54 0.22 5.86
C ALA A 26 6.00 -1.01 6.59
N LYS A 27 5.48 -0.78 7.78
CA LYS A 27 4.86 -1.84 8.58
C LYS A 27 3.35 -1.79 8.42
N VAL A 28 2.76 -2.97 8.23
CA VAL A 28 1.32 -3.11 8.06
C VAL A 28 0.83 -4.25 8.94
N LYS A 29 -0.13 -3.99 9.81
CA LYS A 29 -0.80 -5.07 10.55
C LYS A 29 -1.80 -5.75 9.64
N ILE A 30 -1.93 -7.06 9.78
CA ILE A 30 -2.93 -7.82 8.99
C ILE A 30 -4.33 -7.24 9.21
N ALA A 31 -4.68 -6.89 10.44
CA ALA A 31 -5.99 -6.30 10.75
C ALA A 31 -6.25 -4.97 10.03
N ASN A 32 -5.20 -4.31 9.55
CA ASN A 32 -5.30 -3.00 8.89
C ASN A 32 -5.28 -3.09 7.36
N MET A 33 -5.52 -4.29 6.83
CA MET A 33 -5.73 -4.52 5.41
C MET A 33 -7.22 -4.76 5.19
N LYS A 34 -7.88 -3.90 4.42
CA LYS A 34 -9.34 -3.97 4.27
C LYS A 34 -9.76 -3.90 2.81
N TYR A 35 -10.61 -4.83 2.41
CA TYR A 35 -11.24 -4.78 1.10
C TYR A 35 -12.72 -4.40 1.25
N LEU A 36 -13.06 -3.21 0.76
CA LEU A 36 -14.43 -2.72 0.74
C LEU A 36 -15.03 -3.14 -0.60
N LYS A 37 -15.52 -4.37 -0.65
CA LYS A 37 -15.95 -5.00 -1.90
C LYS A 37 -17.06 -4.23 -2.62
N SER A 38 -18.01 -3.69 -1.90
CA SER A 38 -19.11 -2.93 -2.49
C SER A 38 -18.64 -1.66 -3.19
N ASN A 39 -17.55 -1.07 -2.70
CA ASN A 39 -16.98 0.14 -3.26
C ASN A 39 -15.80 -0.14 -4.19
N LYS A 40 -15.39 -1.39 -4.29
CA LYS A 40 -14.21 -1.82 -5.07
C LYS A 40 -12.94 -1.11 -4.64
N ILE A 41 -12.77 -0.93 -3.33
CA ILE A 41 -11.62 -0.24 -2.76
C ILE A 41 -10.85 -1.17 -1.84
N PHE A 42 -9.53 -1.24 -2.04
CA PHE A 42 -8.65 -1.93 -1.12
C PHE A 42 -7.81 -0.91 -0.36
N LEU A 43 -7.78 -1.03 0.96
CA LEU A 43 -7.07 -0.10 1.84
C LEU A 43 -5.95 -0.79 2.60
N LEU A 44 -4.79 -0.15 2.63
CA LEU A 44 -3.69 -0.48 3.52
C LEU A 44 -3.46 0.69 4.45
N PHE A 45 -3.62 0.47 5.76
CA PHE A 45 -3.21 1.43 6.78
C PHE A 45 -1.80 1.03 7.19
N LEU A 46 -0.83 1.90 6.96
CA LEU A 46 0.56 1.56 7.13
C LEU A 46 1.32 2.62 7.93
N GLU A 47 2.43 2.18 8.49
CA GLU A 47 3.37 3.04 9.18
C GLU A 47 4.65 3.04 8.35
N ARG A 48 4.93 4.18 7.72
CA ARG A 48 6.08 4.31 6.83
C ARG A 48 7.11 5.27 7.38
N LYS A 49 8.35 5.11 6.95
CA LYS A 49 9.40 6.07 7.23
C LYS A 49 9.25 7.24 6.26
N ASN A 50 9.51 8.45 6.78
CA ASN A 50 9.50 9.63 5.94
C ASN A 50 10.83 9.75 5.20
N HIS A 51 10.91 9.14 4.03
CA HIS A 51 12.12 9.16 3.21
C HIS A 51 12.41 10.53 2.61
N GLU A 52 11.41 11.40 2.56
CA GLU A 52 11.54 12.73 1.96
C GLU A 52 12.20 13.73 2.91
N ASN A 53 12.39 13.34 4.17
CA ASN A 53 13.01 14.20 5.19
C ASN A 53 14.14 13.44 5.86
N ASP A 54 15.35 13.62 5.36
CA ASP A 54 16.53 12.88 5.80
C ASP A 54 16.91 13.11 7.26
N SER A 55 16.55 14.27 7.82
CA SER A 55 16.89 14.61 9.19
C SER A 55 15.99 13.95 10.21
N SER A 56 14.86 13.40 9.76
CA SER A 56 13.86 12.85 10.64
C SER A 56 13.73 11.34 10.43
N LYS A 57 14.03 10.58 11.47
CA LYS A 57 13.73 9.14 11.50
C LYS A 57 12.29 8.90 11.93
N LYS A 58 11.45 9.91 11.83
CA LYS A 58 10.06 9.83 12.24
C LYS A 58 9.26 8.94 11.30
N LYS A 59 8.34 8.22 11.89
CA LYS A 59 7.39 7.38 11.15
C LYS A 59 6.10 8.15 10.96
N ILE A 60 5.43 7.87 9.86
CA ILE A 60 4.18 8.51 9.49
C ILE A 60 3.12 7.45 9.26
N ASN A 61 1.95 7.67 9.84
CA ASN A 61 0.78 6.86 9.54
C ASN A 61 0.23 7.30 8.19
N SER A 62 0.07 6.36 7.29
CA SER A 62 -0.39 6.63 5.93
C SER A 62 -1.47 5.65 5.52
N ILE A 63 -2.27 6.06 4.56
CA ILE A 63 -3.26 5.19 3.93
C ILE A 63 -2.89 5.06 2.46
N CYS A 64 -2.76 3.81 2.01
CA CYS A 64 -2.62 3.52 0.59
C CYS A 64 -3.95 2.96 0.10
N LYS A 65 -4.61 3.68 -0.79
CA LYS A 65 -5.93 3.36 -1.30
C LYS A 65 -5.83 2.93 -2.75
N PHE A 66 -6.37 1.76 -3.04
CA PHE A 66 -6.42 1.19 -4.38
C PHE A 66 -7.87 1.18 -4.85
N ASP A 67 -8.18 1.99 -5.87
CA ASP A 67 -9.53 2.11 -6.41
C ASP A 67 -9.78 1.08 -7.53
N PHE A 68 -11.05 0.83 -7.81
CA PHE A 68 -11.50 -0.04 -8.91
C PHE A 68 -11.00 -1.49 -8.81
N ILE A 69 -10.92 -2.00 -7.60
CA ILE A 69 -10.42 -3.36 -7.35
C ILE A 69 -11.57 -4.35 -7.47
N ASP A 70 -11.49 -5.23 -8.45
CA ASP A 70 -12.52 -6.24 -8.73
C ASP A 70 -12.33 -7.50 -7.89
N GLU A 71 -11.09 -7.85 -7.56
CA GLU A 71 -10.78 -9.08 -6.84
C GLU A 71 -9.51 -8.92 -6.03
N VAL A 72 -9.49 -9.53 -4.84
CA VAL A 72 -8.33 -9.55 -3.95
C VAL A 72 -7.98 -10.99 -3.64
N LYS A 73 -6.71 -11.35 -3.84
CA LYS A 73 -6.17 -12.65 -3.44
C LYS A 73 -4.98 -12.43 -2.53
N SER A 74 -4.84 -13.28 -1.53
CA SER A 74 -3.69 -13.23 -0.64
C SER A 74 -2.96 -14.57 -0.64
N LYS A 75 -1.63 -14.49 -0.44
CA LYS A 75 -0.77 -15.69 -0.31
C LYS A 75 0.06 -15.53 0.95
N ASN A 76 0.11 -16.60 1.74
CA ASN A 76 0.92 -16.68 2.95
C ASN A 76 0.58 -15.62 3.99
N ILE A 77 -0.70 -15.24 4.06
CA ILE A 77 -1.22 -14.32 5.05
C ILE A 77 -2.33 -15.04 5.82
N ASP A 78 -2.12 -15.22 7.12
CA ASP A 78 -3.11 -15.82 7.99
C ASP A 78 -4.01 -14.73 8.57
N GLN A 79 -5.24 -14.69 8.12
CA GLN A 79 -6.23 -13.69 8.55
C GLN A 79 -6.53 -13.74 10.04
N LYS A 80 -6.18 -14.83 10.71
CA LYS A 80 -6.37 -14.98 12.16
C LYS A 80 -5.31 -14.26 12.98
N GLU A 81 -4.16 -13.99 12.39
CA GLU A 81 -3.07 -13.29 13.06
C GLU A 81 -3.19 -11.77 12.92
N HIS A 82 -4.25 -11.21 13.49
CA HIS A 82 -4.62 -9.80 13.33
C HIS A 82 -3.51 -8.80 13.68
N ASP A 83 -2.73 -9.11 14.70
CA ASP A 83 -1.70 -8.19 15.20
C ASP A 83 -0.33 -8.42 14.59
N LEU A 84 -0.20 -9.41 13.71
CA LEU A 84 1.06 -9.66 13.04
C LEU A 84 1.40 -8.50 12.13
N LEU A 85 2.63 -8.00 12.28
CA LEU A 85 3.16 -6.95 11.42
C LEU A 85 3.88 -7.56 10.24
N LEU A 86 3.50 -7.14 9.05
CA LEU A 86 4.22 -7.45 7.83
C LEU A 86 5.02 -6.22 7.41
N GLU A 87 6.15 -6.46 6.78
CA GLU A 87 6.93 -5.37 6.19
C GLU A 87 6.67 -5.33 4.69
N LEU A 88 6.23 -4.19 4.21
CA LEU A 88 5.99 -4.00 2.78
C LEU A 88 7.33 -3.83 2.07
N ILE A 89 7.56 -4.63 1.03
CA ILE A 89 8.81 -4.59 0.27
C ILE A 89 8.63 -3.78 -1.00
N ALA A 90 7.58 -4.06 -1.77
CA ALA A 90 7.37 -3.39 -3.05
C ALA A 90 5.92 -3.50 -3.49
N ILE A 91 5.54 -2.57 -4.36
CA ILE A 91 4.26 -2.61 -5.07
C ILE A 91 4.59 -2.53 -6.55
N ASP A 92 4.17 -3.53 -7.33
CA ASP A 92 4.34 -3.50 -8.77
C ASP A 92 3.06 -3.97 -9.47
N TYR A 93 3.09 -4.05 -10.77
CA TYR A 93 1.93 -4.54 -11.51
C TYR A 93 2.34 -5.32 -12.75
N LEU A 94 1.43 -6.18 -13.19
CA LEU A 94 1.50 -6.87 -14.47
C LEU A 94 0.30 -6.47 -15.30
N LYS A 95 0.54 -6.19 -16.59
CA LYS A 95 -0.53 -5.96 -17.52
C LYS A 95 -0.92 -7.28 -18.17
N ASN A 96 -2.18 -7.65 -18.03
CA ASN A 96 -2.77 -8.76 -18.75
C ASN A 96 -3.46 -8.22 -19.99
N LYS A 97 -4.11 -9.09 -20.74
CA LYS A 97 -4.79 -8.70 -21.98
C LYS A 97 -5.85 -7.62 -21.75
N ASP A 98 -6.71 -7.81 -20.75
CA ASP A 98 -7.86 -6.94 -20.52
C ASP A 98 -7.80 -6.17 -19.19
N ASP A 99 -6.83 -6.49 -18.33
CA ASP A 99 -6.77 -5.90 -17.00
C ASP A 99 -5.33 -5.82 -16.48
N TYR A 100 -5.20 -5.44 -15.21
CA TYR A 100 -3.92 -5.39 -14.51
C TYR A 100 -4.02 -6.19 -13.23
N GLU A 101 -2.88 -6.74 -12.82
CA GLU A 101 -2.71 -7.31 -11.49
C GLU A 101 -1.72 -6.44 -10.74
N ILE A 102 -2.17 -5.81 -9.65
CA ILE A 102 -1.29 -5.07 -8.76
C ILE A 102 -0.79 -6.04 -7.70
N ASN A 103 0.51 -6.14 -7.55
CA ASN A 103 1.14 -7.04 -6.58
C ASN A 103 1.71 -6.24 -5.43
N ILE A 104 1.23 -6.52 -4.23
CA ILE A 104 1.78 -5.95 -3.00
C ILE A 104 2.60 -7.03 -2.34
N ILE A 105 3.90 -6.82 -2.28
CA ILE A 105 4.88 -7.83 -1.84
C ILE A 105 5.34 -7.48 -0.44
N PHE A 106 5.20 -8.44 0.47
CA PHE A 106 5.63 -8.33 1.86
C PHE A 106 6.75 -9.32 2.15
N ASN A 107 7.36 -9.18 3.31
CA ASN A 107 8.33 -10.16 3.81
C ASN A 107 7.64 -11.52 4.08
N ASN A 108 8.43 -12.54 4.36
CA ASN A 108 7.96 -13.91 4.66
C ASN A 108 7.14 -14.53 3.51
N ASN A 109 7.43 -14.13 2.27
CA ASN A 109 6.73 -14.61 1.08
C ASN A 109 5.23 -14.27 1.08
N ALA A 110 4.82 -13.29 1.88
CA ALA A 110 3.44 -12.85 1.89
C ALA A 110 3.18 -11.92 0.72
N GLN A 111 2.00 -12.02 0.12
CA GLN A 111 1.66 -11.25 -1.06
C GLN A 111 0.16 -11.03 -1.15
N ILE A 112 -0.21 -9.85 -1.64
CA ILE A 112 -1.59 -9.55 -2.01
C ILE A 112 -1.62 -9.22 -3.50
N VAL A 113 -2.56 -9.82 -4.22
CA VAL A 113 -2.76 -9.56 -5.64
C VAL A 113 -4.12 -8.91 -5.83
N LEU A 114 -4.12 -7.74 -6.43
CA LEU A 114 -5.33 -6.96 -6.69
C LEU A 114 -5.60 -6.94 -8.19
N LYS A 115 -6.80 -7.34 -8.58
CA LYS A 115 -7.21 -7.32 -9.98
C LYS A 115 -8.00 -6.07 -10.27
N THR A 116 -7.63 -5.33 -11.32
CA THR A 116 -8.28 -4.08 -11.70
C THR A 116 -8.19 -3.85 -13.20
N GLU A 117 -9.18 -3.16 -13.74
CA GLU A 117 -9.13 -2.73 -15.15
C GLU A 117 -8.39 -1.41 -15.31
N ILE A 118 -8.32 -0.62 -14.23
CA ILE A 118 -7.67 0.70 -14.22
C ILE A 118 -6.80 0.83 -12.98
N ILE A 119 -5.57 1.29 -13.17
CA ILE A 119 -4.70 1.57 -12.05
C ILE A 119 -5.00 2.97 -11.52
N GLU A 120 -5.51 3.04 -10.30
CA GLU A 120 -5.64 4.29 -9.58
C GLU A 120 -5.34 4.03 -8.12
N VAL A 121 -4.21 4.54 -7.67
CA VAL A 121 -3.69 4.32 -6.33
C VAL A 121 -3.35 5.66 -5.70
N LYS A 122 -3.73 5.83 -4.45
CA LYS A 122 -3.45 7.06 -3.70
C LYS A 122 -2.72 6.72 -2.42
N LEU A 123 -1.61 7.40 -2.18
CA LEU A 123 -0.92 7.37 -0.91
C LEU A 123 -1.15 8.71 -0.22
N GLU A 124 -1.68 8.68 0.99
CA GLU A 124 -1.94 9.89 1.74
C GLU A 124 -1.47 9.75 3.18
N ASP A 125 -0.57 10.64 3.57
CA ASP A 125 -0.08 10.69 4.95
C ASP A 125 -1.14 11.31 5.84
N GLN A 126 -1.32 10.73 7.04
CA GLN A 126 -2.36 11.15 7.97
C GLN A 126 -1.80 11.87 9.18
N SER A 127 -0.78 11.30 9.81
CA SER A 127 -0.25 11.83 11.07
C SER A 127 1.14 11.27 11.35
N GLU A 128 1.90 11.96 12.18
CA GLU A 128 3.14 11.39 12.70
C GLU A 128 2.82 10.34 13.76
N VAL A 129 3.63 9.29 13.80
CA VAL A 129 3.56 8.28 14.86
C VAL A 129 4.19 8.88 16.11
N LYS A 130 3.47 8.86 17.21
CA LYS A 130 3.96 9.36 18.50
C LYS A 130 4.70 8.28 19.28
#